data_d969126e5944e05b59ee29d289f74133
#
_entry.id   d969126e5944e05b59ee29d289f74133
#
_cell.length_a   1.000
_cell.length_b   1.000
_cell.length_c   1.000
_cell.angle_alpha   90.00
_cell.angle_beta   90.00
_cell.angle_gamma   90.00
#
_symmetry.space_group_name_H-M   'P 1'
#
loop_
_entity.id
_entity.type
_entity.pdbx_description
1 polymer ?
#
loop_
_entity_poly.entity_id
_entity_poly.type
_entity_poly.pdbx_seq_one_letter_code
_entity_poly.pdbx_strand_id
1 'polypeptide(L)'
;ELFRQADAVTGAKLVEEYREDQRAGVRKVCEAFLKSQEKMAQEMARLEQMSSFEKEYSAYSAICGIDEAGRGPLAGPVVAGAVILPKGCKIPYVNDSKKLSAKKREELYDVIMEQAVAVGVGFSTPERIDEINILQATYEAMREAIGKLSVQPDLLLNDAVTIPQVPVRQVPIIHGDARSISIAAASIIAKVTRDRLMLEYDQLFPAYDFASNKGYGSAEHIQALKTVGPCPIHRRSFIGHFV
;
A
#
# COMPACT_ATOMS: atom_id res chain seq x y z
N GLU A 1 -7.15 17.37 29.50
CA GLU A 1 -5.86 17.77 28.92
C GLU A 1 -4.75 16.78 29.27
N LEU A 2 -4.63 16.35 30.53
CA LEU A 2 -3.64 15.39 31.03
C LEU A 2 -3.59 14.10 30.20
N PHE A 3 -4.74 13.49 29.88
CA PHE A 3 -4.81 12.27 29.06
C PHE A 3 -4.40 12.45 27.59
N ARG A 4 -4.41 13.67 27.05
CA ARG A 4 -3.98 13.92 25.66
C ARG A 4 -2.46 13.89 25.49
N GLN A 5 -1.73 14.16 26.57
CA GLN A 5 -0.27 14.22 26.60
C GLN A 5 0.35 12.97 27.27
N ALA A 6 -0.48 12.13 27.90
CA ALA A 6 -0.02 10.98 28.62
C ALA A 6 0.37 9.82 27.67
N ASP A 7 1.53 9.24 27.88
CA ASP A 7 1.88 7.93 27.34
C ASP A 7 1.04 6.80 28.00
N ALA A 8 1.19 5.58 27.53
CA ALA A 8 0.42 4.45 28.04
C ALA A 8 0.58 4.23 29.54
N VAL A 9 1.80 4.41 30.08
CA VAL A 9 2.11 4.20 31.51
C VAL A 9 1.51 5.31 32.37
N THR A 10 1.72 6.55 31.97
CA THR A 10 1.18 7.73 32.65
C THR A 10 -0.33 7.74 32.63
N GLY A 11 -0.91 7.44 31.47
CA GLY A 11 -2.37 7.36 31.33
C GLY A 11 -3.01 6.25 32.15
N ALA A 12 -2.37 5.09 32.28
CA ALA A 12 -2.84 4.02 33.16
C ALA A 12 -2.83 4.43 34.64
N LYS A 13 -1.81 5.17 35.09
CA LYS A 13 -1.75 5.74 36.45
C LYS A 13 -2.86 6.76 36.68
N LEU A 14 -3.13 7.64 35.69
CA LEU A 14 -4.22 8.58 35.76
C LEU A 14 -5.58 7.88 35.84
N VAL A 15 -5.80 6.80 35.06
CA VAL A 15 -7.04 6.00 35.15
C VAL A 15 -7.23 5.45 36.57
N GLU A 16 -6.19 4.92 37.20
CA GLU A 16 -6.27 4.38 38.55
C GLU A 16 -6.52 5.50 39.59
N GLU A 17 -5.84 6.65 39.46
CA GLU A 17 -6.02 7.82 40.32
C GLU A 17 -7.48 8.33 40.29
N TYR A 18 -8.09 8.39 39.09
CA TYR A 18 -9.45 8.89 38.90
C TYR A 18 -10.53 7.79 38.88
N ARG A 19 -10.22 6.58 39.29
CA ARG A 19 -11.11 5.42 39.24
C ARG A 19 -12.42 5.63 40.00
N GLU A 20 -12.34 6.27 41.17
CA GLU A 20 -13.47 6.55 42.06
C GLU A 20 -14.17 7.91 41.79
N ASP A 21 -13.71 8.65 40.78
CA ASP A 21 -14.26 9.97 40.46
C ASP A 21 -15.69 9.87 39.89
N GLN A 22 -16.64 10.52 40.60
CA GLN A 22 -18.05 10.46 40.25
C GLN A 22 -18.45 11.36 39.08
N ARG A 23 -17.57 12.27 38.65
CA ARG A 23 -17.84 13.19 37.54
C ARG A 23 -17.94 12.46 36.23
N ALA A 24 -19.10 12.53 35.54
CA ALA A 24 -19.36 11.84 34.29
C ALA A 24 -18.32 12.15 33.19
N GLY A 25 -17.82 13.40 33.15
CA GLY A 25 -16.79 13.81 32.20
C GLY A 25 -15.46 13.11 32.43
N VAL A 26 -15.05 12.91 33.68
CA VAL A 26 -13.80 12.20 34.05
C VAL A 26 -13.91 10.72 33.65
N ARG A 27 -15.00 10.06 34.03
CA ARG A 27 -15.26 8.66 33.66
C ARG A 27 -15.20 8.45 32.15
N LYS A 28 -15.87 9.31 31.37
CA LYS A 28 -15.87 9.25 29.92
C LYS A 28 -14.45 9.36 29.32
N VAL A 29 -13.59 10.21 29.90
CA VAL A 29 -12.19 10.34 29.44
C VAL A 29 -11.38 9.11 29.81
N CYS A 30 -11.53 8.56 31.02
CA CYS A 30 -10.87 7.30 31.42
C CYS A 30 -11.29 6.12 30.52
N GLU A 31 -12.58 5.96 30.27
CA GLU A 31 -13.12 4.92 29.37
C GLU A 31 -12.59 5.07 27.94
N ALA A 32 -12.54 6.30 27.41
CA ALA A 32 -12.01 6.58 26.08
C ALA A 32 -10.52 6.22 25.99
N PHE A 33 -9.74 6.53 27.04
CA PHE A 33 -8.33 6.16 27.11
C PHE A 33 -8.16 4.64 27.14
N LEU A 34 -8.85 3.92 28.03
CA LEU A 34 -8.79 2.45 28.10
C LEU A 34 -9.16 1.79 26.77
N LYS A 35 -10.23 2.26 26.13
CA LYS A 35 -10.65 1.77 24.81
C LYS A 35 -9.60 2.04 23.73
N SER A 36 -8.88 3.16 23.81
CA SER A 36 -7.79 3.46 22.87
C SER A 36 -6.59 2.52 23.06
N GLN A 37 -6.25 2.21 24.33
CA GLN A 37 -5.19 1.26 24.66
C GLN A 37 -5.52 -0.17 24.21
N GLU A 38 -6.76 -0.60 24.41
CA GLU A 38 -7.23 -1.90 23.95
C GLU A 38 -7.15 -2.01 22.41
N LYS A 39 -7.60 -0.99 21.69
CA LYS A 39 -7.47 -0.94 20.22
C LYS A 39 -6.01 -1.00 19.77
N MET A 40 -5.11 -0.29 20.45
CA MET A 40 -3.69 -0.32 20.13
C MET A 40 -3.09 -1.70 20.40
N ALA A 41 -3.45 -2.35 21.51
CA ALA A 41 -3.00 -3.70 21.83
C ALA A 41 -3.48 -4.72 20.78
N GLN A 42 -4.74 -4.63 20.34
CA GLN A 42 -5.28 -5.47 19.26
C GLN A 42 -4.53 -5.21 17.94
N GLU A 43 -4.23 -3.96 17.62
CA GLU A 43 -3.46 -3.60 16.42
C GLU A 43 -2.04 -4.14 16.48
N MET A 44 -1.37 -4.05 17.63
CA MET A 44 -0.02 -4.60 17.80
C MET A 44 -0.02 -6.13 17.66
N ALA A 45 -1.04 -6.82 18.18
CA ALA A 45 -1.20 -8.25 18.01
C ALA A 45 -1.44 -8.62 16.53
N ARG A 46 -2.23 -7.83 15.79
CA ARG A 46 -2.45 -8.01 14.35
C ARG A 46 -1.14 -7.85 13.55
N LEU A 47 -0.37 -6.80 13.86
CA LEU A 47 0.95 -6.56 13.22
C LEU A 47 1.94 -7.68 13.54
N GLU A 48 1.88 -8.23 14.74
CA GLU A 48 2.70 -9.38 15.13
C GLU A 48 2.41 -10.60 14.23
N GLN A 49 1.15 -10.86 13.91
CA GLN A 49 0.75 -11.90 12.97
C GLN A 49 1.16 -11.57 11.53
N MET A 50 0.99 -10.31 11.09
CA MET A 50 1.44 -9.87 9.76
C MET A 50 2.95 -9.92 9.57
N SER A 51 3.73 -9.95 10.64
CA SER A 51 5.20 -10.05 10.60
C SER A 51 5.70 -11.49 10.67
N SER A 52 4.83 -12.49 10.51
CA SER A 52 5.19 -13.91 10.65
C SER A 52 6.22 -14.37 9.61
N PHE A 53 6.08 -13.92 8.35
CA PHE A 53 7.03 -14.25 7.28
C PHE A 53 8.38 -13.58 7.51
N GLU A 54 8.41 -12.31 7.88
CA GLU A 54 9.65 -11.59 8.18
C GLU A 54 10.39 -12.24 9.36
N LYS A 55 9.68 -12.83 10.31
CA LYS A 55 10.26 -13.59 11.42
C LYS A 55 10.76 -14.96 11.00
N GLU A 56 9.97 -15.71 10.21
CA GLU A 56 10.35 -16.99 9.66
C GLU A 56 11.67 -16.89 8.88
N TYR A 57 11.81 -15.81 8.11
CA TYR A 57 13.00 -15.55 7.30
C TYR A 57 13.99 -14.58 7.95
N SER A 58 13.99 -14.43 9.28
CA SER A 58 14.82 -13.46 10.02
C SER A 58 16.34 -13.62 9.86
N ALA A 59 16.80 -14.78 9.34
CA ALA A 59 18.19 -15.00 8.97
C ALA A 59 18.65 -14.13 7.77
N TYR A 60 17.73 -13.68 6.92
CA TYR A 60 18.03 -12.78 5.81
C TYR A 60 18.21 -11.35 6.32
N SER A 61 19.12 -10.60 5.70
CA SER A 61 19.49 -9.24 6.14
C SER A 61 18.57 -8.18 5.58
N ALA A 62 18.12 -8.34 4.34
CA ALA A 62 17.34 -7.38 3.57
C ALA A 62 16.12 -8.06 2.91
N ILE A 63 15.05 -8.24 3.68
CA ILE A 63 13.79 -8.81 3.21
C ILE A 63 13.01 -7.69 2.51
N CYS A 64 12.69 -7.89 1.23
CA CYS A 64 11.93 -6.94 0.42
C CYS A 64 10.52 -7.46 0.16
N GLY A 65 9.51 -6.68 0.51
CA GLY A 65 8.13 -6.89 0.08
C GLY A 65 7.90 -6.28 -1.29
N ILE A 66 7.13 -6.96 -2.15
CA ILE A 66 6.79 -6.51 -3.51
C ILE A 66 5.31 -6.70 -3.77
N ASP A 67 4.68 -5.66 -4.31
CA ASP A 67 3.30 -5.67 -4.77
C ASP A 67 3.12 -4.67 -5.93
N GLU A 68 1.99 -4.75 -6.64
CA GLU A 68 1.67 -3.86 -7.75
C GLU A 68 0.29 -3.23 -7.62
N ALA A 69 0.11 -2.11 -8.32
CA ALA A 69 -1.17 -1.43 -8.50
C ALA A 69 -1.44 -1.14 -9.97
N GLY A 70 -2.69 -1.28 -10.40
CA GLY A 70 -3.09 -0.85 -11.73
C GLY A 70 -3.05 -1.93 -12.79
N ARG A 71 -3.23 -3.22 -12.48
CA ARG A 71 -3.34 -4.28 -13.50
C ARG A 71 -4.66 -4.22 -14.27
N GLY A 72 -5.78 -3.99 -13.58
CA GLY A 72 -7.12 -4.04 -14.16
C GLY A 72 -7.69 -2.78 -14.83
N PRO A 73 -7.17 -1.55 -14.64
CA PRO A 73 -7.67 -0.34 -15.28
C PRO A 73 -7.57 -0.35 -16.81
N LEU A 74 -8.48 0.39 -17.46
CA LEU A 74 -8.50 0.63 -18.91
C LEU A 74 -7.46 1.67 -19.34
N ALA A 75 -6.99 2.49 -18.41
CA ALA A 75 -6.02 3.57 -18.66
C ALA A 75 -4.95 3.67 -17.56
N GLY A 76 -3.81 4.24 -17.93
CA GLY A 76 -2.68 4.48 -17.05
C GLY A 76 -1.74 3.26 -16.91
N PRO A 77 -0.57 3.47 -16.30
CA PRO A 77 0.46 2.43 -16.16
C PRO A 77 0.07 1.38 -15.10
N VAL A 78 0.78 0.24 -15.13
CA VAL A 78 0.97 -0.60 -13.94
C VAL A 78 2.18 -0.07 -13.17
N VAL A 79 2.05 -0.02 -11.84
CA VAL A 79 3.09 0.48 -10.94
C VAL A 79 3.40 -0.59 -9.92
N ALA A 80 4.68 -0.91 -9.72
CA ALA A 80 5.14 -1.81 -8.69
C ALA A 80 5.88 -1.05 -7.59
N GLY A 81 5.67 -1.48 -6.34
CA GLY A 81 6.43 -1.04 -5.18
C GLY A 81 7.34 -2.17 -4.67
N ALA A 82 8.53 -1.81 -4.23
CA ALA A 82 9.47 -2.68 -3.54
C ALA A 82 9.91 -1.98 -2.25
N VAL A 83 9.75 -2.61 -1.09
CA VAL A 83 10.02 -2.00 0.21
C VAL A 83 10.83 -2.93 1.10
N ILE A 84 11.95 -2.44 1.61
CA ILE A 84 12.73 -3.09 2.67
C ILE A 84 12.48 -2.33 3.97
N LEU A 85 11.85 -2.98 4.94
CA LEU A 85 11.64 -2.43 6.27
C LEU A 85 12.77 -2.83 7.23
N PRO A 86 13.07 -2.03 8.27
CA PRO A 86 13.96 -2.47 9.35
C PRO A 86 13.45 -3.74 10.02
N LYS A 87 14.35 -4.61 10.51
CA LYS A 87 13.98 -5.81 11.27
C LYS A 87 13.13 -5.43 12.48
N GLY A 88 12.00 -6.11 12.65
CA GLY A 88 11.06 -5.86 13.74
C GLY A 88 10.24 -4.57 13.62
N CYS A 89 10.33 -3.87 12.49
CA CYS A 89 9.53 -2.68 12.21
C CYS A 89 8.03 -2.99 12.34
N LYS A 90 7.30 -2.09 12.97
CA LYS A 90 5.84 -2.15 13.10
C LYS A 90 5.25 -0.80 12.74
N ILE A 91 4.52 -0.75 11.65
CA ILE A 91 3.81 0.44 11.20
C ILE A 91 2.33 0.24 11.52
N PRO A 92 1.78 0.93 12.55
CA PRO A 92 0.38 0.78 12.93
C PRO A 92 -0.57 1.07 11.77
N TYR A 93 -1.58 0.20 11.64
CA TYR A 93 -2.64 0.28 10.63
C TYR A 93 -2.20 -0.01 9.17
N VAL A 94 -0.94 -0.38 8.91
CA VAL A 94 -0.56 -0.89 7.59
C VAL A 94 -1.40 -2.13 7.26
N ASN A 95 -1.92 -2.20 6.03
CA ASN A 95 -2.80 -3.28 5.57
C ASN A 95 -2.84 -3.26 4.05
N ASP A 96 -3.51 -4.25 3.43
CA ASP A 96 -3.92 -4.21 2.03
C ASP A 96 -4.44 -2.81 1.66
N SER A 97 -3.83 -2.18 0.67
CA SER A 97 -4.11 -0.80 0.29
C SER A 97 -5.57 -0.57 -0.13
N LYS A 98 -6.26 -1.61 -0.61
CA LYS A 98 -7.67 -1.57 -1.01
C LYS A 98 -8.62 -1.46 0.18
N LYS A 99 -8.19 -1.89 1.38
CA LYS A 99 -8.97 -1.80 2.64
C LYS A 99 -8.80 -0.46 3.36
N LEU A 100 -7.91 0.39 2.89
CA LEU A 100 -7.60 1.69 3.50
C LEU A 100 -8.32 2.82 2.77
N SER A 101 -8.73 3.85 3.50
CA SER A 101 -9.17 5.11 2.88
C SER A 101 -8.01 5.81 2.17
N ALA A 102 -8.31 6.65 1.17
CA ALA A 102 -7.28 7.42 0.46
C ALA A 102 -6.42 8.26 1.43
N LYS A 103 -7.05 8.95 2.39
CA LYS A 103 -6.34 9.72 3.42
C LYS A 103 -5.39 8.84 4.24
N LYS A 104 -5.85 7.63 4.65
CA LYS A 104 -5.01 6.74 5.46
C LYS A 104 -3.85 6.15 4.66
N ARG A 105 -4.04 5.89 3.36
CA ARG A 105 -2.94 5.48 2.47
C ARG A 105 -1.87 6.55 2.34
N GLU A 106 -2.26 7.83 2.17
CA GLU A 106 -1.32 8.96 2.09
C GLU A 106 -0.52 9.10 3.39
N GLU A 107 -1.18 9.06 4.56
CA GLU A 107 -0.51 9.11 5.86
C GLU A 107 0.51 7.97 6.02
N LEU A 108 0.12 6.74 5.62
CA LEU A 108 1.00 5.57 5.73
C LEU A 108 2.12 5.58 4.69
N TYR A 109 1.88 6.15 3.51
CA TYR A 109 2.94 6.36 2.50
C TYR A 109 4.09 7.17 3.08
N ASP A 110 3.80 8.31 3.72
CA ASP A 110 4.81 9.16 4.31
C ASP A 110 5.56 8.44 5.45
N VAL A 111 4.85 7.71 6.31
CA VAL A 111 5.45 6.89 7.38
C VAL A 111 6.36 5.79 6.82
N ILE A 112 5.93 5.11 5.74
CA ILE A 112 6.75 4.07 5.08
C ILE A 112 8.01 4.69 4.48
N MET A 113 7.88 5.82 3.78
CA MET A 113 9.03 6.54 3.18
C MET A 113 10.05 7.00 4.22
N GLU A 114 9.61 7.38 5.42
CA GLU A 114 10.47 7.79 6.53
C GLU A 114 11.17 6.60 7.20
N GLN A 115 10.46 5.47 7.38
CA GLN A 115 10.94 4.34 8.20
C GLN A 115 11.64 3.25 7.38
N ALA A 116 11.38 3.15 6.09
CA ALA A 116 11.96 2.10 5.26
C ALA A 116 13.49 2.25 5.11
N VAL A 117 14.18 1.13 5.09
CA VAL A 117 15.62 1.07 4.74
C VAL A 117 15.83 1.40 3.27
N ALA A 118 14.93 0.93 2.41
CA ALA A 118 14.93 1.24 0.98
C ALA A 118 13.52 1.13 0.41
N VAL A 119 13.20 2.01 -0.55
CA VAL A 119 11.97 1.99 -1.34
C VAL A 119 12.35 2.13 -2.81
N GLY A 120 11.78 1.26 -3.65
CA GLY A 120 11.89 1.33 -5.09
C GLY A 120 10.52 1.34 -5.74
N VAL A 121 10.35 2.09 -6.83
CA VAL A 121 9.12 2.14 -7.60
C VAL A 121 9.43 1.93 -9.07
N GLY A 122 8.72 1.02 -9.70
CA GLY A 122 8.84 0.72 -11.12
C GLY A 122 7.51 0.91 -11.86
N PHE A 123 7.60 1.21 -13.14
CA PHE A 123 6.46 1.51 -13.99
C PHE A 123 6.52 0.69 -15.28
N SER A 124 5.34 0.36 -15.82
CA SER A 124 5.23 -0.04 -17.21
C SER A 124 4.08 0.71 -17.85
N THR A 125 4.34 1.34 -19.00
CA THR A 125 3.40 2.26 -19.66
C THR A 125 2.23 1.51 -20.31
N PRO A 126 1.13 2.20 -20.65
CA PRO A 126 0.02 1.63 -21.41
C PRO A 126 0.46 1.00 -22.75
N GLU A 127 1.35 1.67 -23.48
CA GLU A 127 1.92 1.17 -24.74
C GLU A 127 2.67 -0.14 -24.52
N ARG A 128 3.49 -0.19 -23.45
CA ARG A 128 4.24 -1.41 -23.12
C ARG A 128 3.32 -2.55 -22.70
N ILE A 129 2.24 -2.25 -21.98
CA ILE A 129 1.20 -3.23 -21.64
C ILE A 129 0.58 -3.83 -22.91
N ASP A 130 0.28 -2.98 -23.91
CA ASP A 130 -0.29 -3.43 -25.19
C ASP A 130 0.70 -4.29 -26.00
N GLU A 131 2.01 -4.00 -25.93
CA GLU A 131 3.04 -4.75 -26.63
C GLU A 131 3.29 -6.16 -26.06
N ILE A 132 3.38 -6.29 -24.73
CA ILE A 132 3.87 -7.51 -24.08
C ILE A 132 2.86 -8.19 -23.15
N ASN A 133 1.66 -7.70 -23.07
CA ASN A 133 0.57 -7.99 -22.12
C ASN A 133 0.83 -7.54 -20.68
N ILE A 134 -0.27 -7.48 -19.90
CA ILE A 134 -0.26 -6.95 -18.51
C ILE A 134 0.62 -7.79 -17.57
N LEU A 135 0.70 -9.09 -17.75
CA LEU A 135 1.52 -9.94 -16.88
C LEU A 135 3.00 -9.63 -17.03
N GLN A 136 3.49 -9.60 -18.27
CA GLN A 136 4.90 -9.30 -18.57
C GLN A 136 5.25 -7.86 -18.19
N ALA A 137 4.35 -6.91 -18.46
CA ALA A 137 4.50 -5.52 -18.05
C ALA A 137 4.58 -5.35 -16.51
N THR A 138 3.78 -6.13 -15.77
CA THR A 138 3.87 -6.17 -14.30
C THR A 138 5.24 -6.67 -13.85
N TYR A 139 5.75 -7.74 -14.44
CA TYR A 139 7.09 -8.25 -14.12
C TYR A 139 8.20 -7.25 -14.46
N GLU A 140 8.08 -6.49 -15.57
CA GLU A 140 9.03 -5.42 -15.89
C GLU A 140 9.00 -4.31 -14.82
N ALA A 141 7.81 -3.85 -14.42
CA ALA A 141 7.67 -2.86 -13.36
C ALA A 141 8.25 -3.36 -12.02
N MET A 142 8.02 -4.63 -11.66
CA MET A 142 8.60 -5.22 -10.44
C MET A 142 10.13 -5.29 -10.51
N ARG A 143 10.71 -5.71 -11.63
CA ARG A 143 12.18 -5.71 -11.82
C ARG A 143 12.78 -4.31 -11.73
N GLU A 144 12.11 -3.32 -12.32
CA GLU A 144 12.53 -1.92 -12.22
C GLU A 144 12.47 -1.43 -10.78
N ALA A 145 11.40 -1.74 -10.03
CA ALA A 145 11.27 -1.39 -8.62
C ALA A 145 12.42 -1.98 -7.78
N ILE A 146 12.74 -3.27 -7.98
CA ILE A 146 13.87 -3.94 -7.31
C ILE A 146 15.19 -3.27 -7.67
N GLY A 147 15.41 -2.95 -8.95
CA GLY A 147 16.63 -2.32 -9.44
C GLY A 147 16.86 -0.89 -8.91
N LYS A 148 15.81 -0.21 -8.47
CA LYS A 148 15.87 1.14 -7.88
C LYS A 148 16.09 1.14 -6.38
N LEU A 149 16.11 -0.01 -5.71
CA LEU A 149 16.41 -0.08 -4.29
C LEU A 149 17.86 0.35 -4.02
N SER A 150 18.06 1.21 -3.03
CA SER A 150 19.39 1.63 -2.57
C SER A 150 20.17 0.54 -1.82
N VAL A 151 19.46 -0.51 -1.36
CA VAL A 151 19.99 -1.70 -0.72
C VAL A 151 19.53 -2.93 -1.51
N GLN A 152 20.46 -3.83 -1.87
CA GLN A 152 20.12 -5.06 -2.58
C GLN A 152 19.41 -6.04 -1.64
N PRO A 153 18.21 -6.55 -2.00
CA PRO A 153 17.54 -7.56 -1.20
C PRO A 153 18.22 -8.92 -1.31
N ASP A 154 18.22 -9.69 -0.23
CA ASP A 154 18.65 -11.09 -0.20
C ASP A 154 17.47 -12.08 -0.12
N LEU A 155 16.24 -11.57 0.10
CA LEU A 155 14.97 -12.29 0.01
C LEU A 155 13.86 -11.37 -0.50
N LEU A 156 13.01 -11.89 -1.40
CA LEU A 156 11.78 -11.23 -1.84
C LEU A 156 10.56 -11.96 -1.28
N LEU A 157 9.64 -11.21 -0.70
CA LEU A 157 8.28 -11.64 -0.39
C LEU A 157 7.35 -10.98 -1.41
N ASN A 158 6.73 -11.78 -2.27
CA ASN A 158 5.93 -11.28 -3.39
C ASN A 158 4.44 -11.58 -3.17
N ASP A 159 3.52 -10.68 -3.56
CA ASP A 159 2.10 -11.02 -3.60
C ASP A 159 1.82 -12.00 -4.76
N ALA A 160 1.57 -13.25 -4.40
CA ALA A 160 1.12 -14.37 -5.24
C ALA A 160 1.98 -14.73 -6.48
N VAL A 161 3.07 -14.04 -6.79
CA VAL A 161 3.84 -14.27 -8.03
C VAL A 161 5.31 -14.58 -7.76
N THR A 162 5.95 -15.28 -8.71
CA THR A 162 7.41 -15.37 -8.82
C THR A 162 7.85 -14.54 -10.02
N ILE A 163 8.75 -13.58 -9.79
CA ILE A 163 9.20 -12.62 -10.80
C ILE A 163 10.33 -13.28 -11.62
N PRO A 164 10.14 -13.47 -12.94
CA PRO A 164 11.19 -14.05 -13.78
C PRO A 164 12.43 -13.16 -13.87
N GLN A 165 13.60 -13.78 -14.12
CA GLN A 165 14.87 -13.08 -14.33
C GLN A 165 15.39 -12.30 -13.11
N VAL A 166 14.93 -12.62 -11.90
CA VAL A 166 15.44 -12.08 -10.65
C VAL A 166 16.17 -13.19 -9.89
N PRO A 167 17.51 -13.13 -9.75
CA PRO A 167 18.31 -14.20 -9.16
C PRO A 167 18.29 -14.23 -7.61
N VAL A 168 17.44 -13.42 -6.98
CA VAL A 168 17.23 -13.40 -5.55
C VAL A 168 16.19 -14.46 -5.18
N ARG A 169 16.35 -15.12 -4.01
CA ARG A 169 15.35 -16.05 -3.48
C ARG A 169 14.00 -15.36 -3.33
N GLN A 170 12.94 -16.03 -3.77
CA GLN A 170 11.57 -15.49 -3.76
C GLN A 170 10.64 -16.42 -2.99
N VAL A 171 9.70 -15.83 -2.25
CA VAL A 171 8.62 -16.51 -1.55
C VAL A 171 7.30 -15.88 -1.99
N PRO A 172 6.56 -16.53 -2.89
CA PRO A 172 5.23 -16.06 -3.27
C PRO A 172 4.23 -16.34 -2.15
N ILE A 173 3.47 -15.33 -1.73
CA ILE A 173 2.51 -15.40 -0.63
C ILE A 173 1.13 -15.01 -1.17
N ILE A 174 0.19 -15.94 -1.21
CA ILE A 174 -1.19 -15.64 -1.62
C ILE A 174 -1.82 -14.69 -0.62
N HIS A 175 -2.37 -13.57 -1.10
CA HIS A 175 -2.86 -12.46 -0.28
C HIS A 175 -1.76 -11.88 0.62
N GLY A 176 -0.57 -11.73 0.08
CA GLY A 176 0.61 -11.26 0.80
C GLY A 176 0.43 -9.87 1.39
N ASP A 177 -0.28 -8.98 0.70
CA ASP A 177 -0.65 -7.64 1.14
C ASP A 177 -1.46 -7.60 2.45
N ALA A 178 -2.15 -8.69 2.80
CA ALA A 178 -2.85 -8.87 4.08
C ALA A 178 -2.06 -9.69 5.12
N ARG A 179 -0.92 -10.31 4.75
CA ARG A 179 -0.22 -11.33 5.55
C ARG A 179 1.25 -11.01 5.85
N SER A 180 1.85 -10.08 5.11
CA SER A 180 3.23 -9.62 5.29
C SER A 180 3.24 -8.10 5.41
N ILE A 181 3.90 -7.58 6.43
CA ILE A 181 4.02 -6.14 6.64
C ILE A 181 4.83 -5.48 5.51
N SER A 182 5.83 -6.16 4.97
CA SER A 182 6.66 -5.66 3.87
C SER A 182 5.89 -5.59 2.57
N ILE A 183 5.05 -6.60 2.25
CA ILE A 183 4.19 -6.59 1.06
C ILE A 183 3.11 -5.52 1.21
N ALA A 184 2.47 -5.40 2.39
CA ALA A 184 1.48 -4.34 2.66
C ALA A 184 2.07 -2.94 2.47
N ALA A 185 3.31 -2.72 2.92
CA ALA A 185 4.02 -1.46 2.69
C ALA A 185 4.24 -1.22 1.17
N ALA A 186 4.68 -2.23 0.42
CA ALA A 186 4.86 -2.16 -1.02
C ALA A 186 3.54 -1.86 -1.76
N SER A 187 2.43 -2.48 -1.33
CA SER A 187 1.08 -2.23 -1.84
C SER A 187 0.68 -0.76 -1.71
N ILE A 188 0.93 -0.15 -0.54
CA ILE A 188 0.64 1.26 -0.29
C ILE A 188 1.51 2.15 -1.17
N ILE A 189 2.82 1.89 -1.28
CA ILE A 189 3.75 2.65 -2.13
C ILE A 189 3.28 2.59 -3.59
N ALA A 190 3.01 1.40 -4.12
CA ALA A 190 2.53 1.24 -5.49
C ALA A 190 1.21 1.97 -5.73
N LYS A 191 0.24 1.80 -4.81
CA LYS A 191 -1.11 2.37 -4.93
C LYS A 191 -1.11 3.88 -4.86
N VAL A 192 -0.43 4.49 -3.88
CA VAL A 192 -0.38 5.96 -3.72
C VAL A 192 0.35 6.59 -4.89
N THR A 193 1.49 6.04 -5.28
CA THR A 193 2.25 6.54 -6.45
C THR A 193 1.40 6.53 -7.71
N ARG A 194 0.69 5.43 -7.97
CA ARG A 194 -0.20 5.34 -9.13
C ARG A 194 -1.37 6.31 -9.03
N ASP A 195 -2.03 6.41 -7.89
CA ASP A 195 -3.19 7.29 -7.71
C ASP A 195 -2.83 8.76 -7.89
N ARG A 196 -1.65 9.19 -7.41
CA ARG A 196 -1.11 10.55 -7.64
C ARG A 196 -0.89 10.82 -9.14
N LEU A 197 -0.30 9.87 -9.86
CA LEU A 197 -0.12 10.00 -11.31
C LEU A 197 -1.45 10.07 -12.05
N MET A 198 -2.48 9.33 -11.62
CA MET A 198 -3.81 9.41 -12.24
C MET A 198 -4.50 10.74 -11.96
N LEU A 199 -4.19 11.46 -10.88
CA LEU A 199 -4.64 12.84 -10.65
C LEU A 199 -3.97 13.83 -11.62
N GLU A 200 -2.70 13.64 -11.94
CA GLU A 200 -2.00 14.45 -12.95
C GLU A 200 -2.59 14.21 -14.35
N TYR A 201 -2.88 12.95 -14.68
CA TYR A 201 -3.55 12.63 -15.96
C TYR A 201 -4.99 13.16 -16.06
N ASP A 202 -5.69 13.30 -14.95
CA ASP A 202 -7.02 13.94 -14.93
C ASP A 202 -6.97 15.40 -15.40
N GLN A 203 -5.93 16.13 -14.99
CA GLN A 203 -5.73 17.52 -15.43
C GLN A 203 -5.45 17.61 -16.93
N LEU A 204 -4.75 16.62 -17.50
CA LEU A 204 -4.44 16.58 -18.94
C LEU A 204 -5.61 16.06 -19.78
N PHE A 205 -6.44 15.19 -19.24
CA PHE A 205 -7.53 14.51 -19.92
C PHE A 205 -8.84 14.57 -19.11
N PRO A 206 -9.40 15.75 -18.82
CA PRO A 206 -10.51 15.92 -17.87
C PRO A 206 -11.82 15.24 -18.30
N ALA A 207 -11.94 14.84 -19.58
CA ALA A 207 -13.15 14.19 -20.09
C ALA A 207 -13.39 12.78 -19.49
N TYR A 208 -12.39 12.13 -18.86
CA TYR A 208 -12.46 10.74 -18.42
C TYR A 208 -12.61 10.56 -16.91
N ASP A 209 -12.55 11.64 -16.10
CA ASP A 209 -12.68 11.61 -14.64
C ASP A 209 -11.68 10.65 -13.95
N PHE A 210 -10.41 10.69 -14.38
CA PHE A 210 -9.36 9.85 -13.80
C PHE A 210 -9.09 10.15 -12.31
N ALA A 211 -9.43 11.36 -11.86
CA ALA A 211 -9.35 11.73 -10.46
C ALA A 211 -10.27 10.88 -9.57
N SER A 212 -11.43 10.47 -10.09
CA SER A 212 -12.37 9.62 -9.38
C SER A 212 -12.07 8.13 -9.64
N ASN A 213 -12.11 7.71 -10.90
CA ASN A 213 -12.07 6.30 -11.29
C ASN A 213 -10.68 5.68 -11.37
N LYS A 214 -9.59 6.47 -11.29
CA LYS A 214 -8.19 6.02 -11.39
C LYS A 214 -7.90 5.15 -12.63
N GLY A 215 -8.65 5.38 -13.72
CA GLY A 215 -8.55 4.65 -14.98
C GLY A 215 -9.33 3.33 -15.01
N TYR A 216 -10.05 2.96 -13.96
CA TYR A 216 -10.96 1.81 -13.99
C TYR A 216 -12.20 2.11 -14.85
N GLY A 217 -12.79 1.04 -15.40
CA GLY A 217 -13.97 1.13 -16.28
C GLY A 217 -15.25 1.41 -15.51
N SER A 218 -15.37 2.60 -14.90
CA SER A 218 -16.65 3.08 -14.39
C SER A 218 -17.63 3.37 -15.54
N ALA A 219 -18.91 3.49 -15.23
CA ALA A 219 -19.91 3.83 -16.26
C ALA A 219 -19.59 5.15 -16.97
N GLU A 220 -19.13 6.15 -16.23
CA GLU A 220 -18.75 7.46 -16.71
C GLU A 220 -17.50 7.37 -17.62
N HIS A 221 -16.49 6.61 -17.24
CA HIS A 221 -15.28 6.41 -18.04
C HIS A 221 -15.60 5.67 -19.35
N ILE A 222 -16.42 4.62 -19.31
CA ILE A 222 -16.85 3.88 -20.50
C ILE A 222 -17.70 4.80 -21.40
N GLN A 223 -18.56 5.64 -20.83
CA GLN A 223 -19.34 6.60 -21.60
C GLN A 223 -18.43 7.65 -22.28
N ALA A 224 -17.43 8.16 -21.57
CA ALA A 224 -16.44 9.07 -22.14
C ALA A 224 -15.68 8.43 -23.32
N LEU A 225 -15.24 7.17 -23.16
CA LEU A 225 -14.60 6.41 -24.25
C LEU A 225 -15.49 6.33 -25.51
N LYS A 226 -16.80 6.10 -25.36
CA LYS A 226 -17.75 6.01 -26.49
C LYS A 226 -18.01 7.35 -27.16
N THR A 227 -17.92 8.46 -26.43
CA THR A 227 -18.28 9.79 -26.95
C THR A 227 -17.07 10.59 -27.44
N VAL A 228 -15.96 10.53 -26.73
CA VAL A 228 -14.74 11.30 -27.01
C VAL A 228 -13.67 10.45 -27.71
N GLY A 229 -13.79 9.12 -27.62
CA GLY A 229 -12.74 8.19 -28.04
C GLY A 229 -11.64 8.03 -26.99
N PRO A 230 -10.61 7.23 -27.25
CA PRO A 230 -9.53 6.99 -26.31
C PRO A 230 -8.42 8.06 -26.37
N CYS A 231 -7.90 8.48 -25.21
CA CYS A 231 -6.71 9.32 -25.11
C CYS A 231 -5.41 8.47 -25.11
N PRO A 232 -4.22 9.10 -25.18
CA PRO A 232 -2.94 8.40 -25.27
C PRO A 232 -2.65 7.41 -24.17
N ILE A 233 -3.17 7.62 -22.94
CA ILE A 233 -2.90 6.71 -21.82
C ILE A 233 -3.86 5.51 -21.71
N HIS A 234 -4.77 5.33 -22.68
CA HIS A 234 -5.64 4.14 -22.72
C HIS A 234 -4.88 2.93 -23.26
N ARG A 235 -5.12 1.79 -22.64
CA ARG A 235 -4.60 0.48 -23.06
C ARG A 235 -5.47 -0.05 -24.18
N ARG A 236 -4.97 -0.01 -25.42
CA ARG A 236 -5.73 -0.41 -26.61
C ARG A 236 -6.23 -1.83 -26.54
N SER A 237 -5.42 -2.75 -25.98
CA SER A 237 -5.78 -4.14 -25.76
C SER A 237 -6.92 -4.34 -24.75
N PHE A 238 -7.21 -3.35 -23.89
CA PHE A 238 -8.26 -3.46 -22.87
C PHE A 238 -9.58 -2.82 -23.29
N ILE A 239 -9.58 -1.89 -24.25
CA ILE A 239 -10.74 -1.06 -24.59
C ILE A 239 -11.46 -1.50 -25.86
N GLY A 240 -10.97 -2.50 -26.60
CA GLY A 240 -11.52 -2.92 -27.89
C GLY A 240 -13.00 -3.32 -27.90
N HIS A 241 -13.60 -3.55 -26.71
CA HIS A 241 -15.05 -3.81 -26.57
C HIS A 241 -15.90 -2.54 -26.38
N PHE A 242 -15.28 -1.39 -26.18
CA PHE A 242 -15.96 -0.15 -25.85
C PHE A 242 -15.87 0.89 -26.97
N VAL A 243 -14.94 0.71 -27.90
CA VAL A 243 -14.64 1.64 -29.02
C VAL A 243 -14.57 0.91 -30.34
#